data_2060750e60768632cbc65b9b1eda6e6f
#
_entry.id   2060750e60768632cbc65b9b1eda6e6f
#
_cell.length_a   1.000
_cell.length_b   1.000
_cell.length_c   1.000
_cell.angle_alpha   90.00
_cell.angle_beta   90.00
_cell.angle_gamma   90.00
#
_symmetry.space_group_name_H-M   'P 1'
#
loop_
_entity.id
_entity.type
_entity.pdbx_description
1 polymer ?
#
loop_
_entity_poly.entity_id
_entity_poly.type
_entity_poly.pdbx_seq_one_letter_code
_entity_poly.pdbx_strand_id
1 'polypeptide(L)'
;MTTTIQDVAQHAQVSVSTVSNVLNGRVDRMRPETLARVRASIEALQFRPSKLAQQLKTGQTPLLGLLVPSLTNPMYGHIAREVETAAQQRHGFRLLIGSTYRDREKESAFFEDLLAHGVRRVIVISSLADERHFESAVERGMVVISYDRGATPGRRSRVGHVMPDNFEAARMATAHLIAKGHRQLAFATVAGLTMSRSAKIDGFHAAAEAAGLSQQQAQVIDGGALNEYSDAVIAEVGRAMAARVARTKRRPTGIVALNDLMAFGLMSGLRDVGVRVPQDVSIVGIDGLYLSGLSNPGLSTVELPVHEMAQAMVEQAMARSEEEAARERVFPPRQLVERESVAAPPSNAPARSSRPKAAEAKAR
;
A
#
# COMPACT_ATOMS: atom_id res chain seq x y z
N MET A 1 -42.06 1.62 -15.89
CA MET A 1 -42.27 1.26 -14.46
C MET A 1 -41.24 0.23 -14.08
N THR A 2 -40.65 0.35 -12.91
CA THR A 2 -39.60 -0.58 -12.44
C THR A 2 -40.29 -1.82 -11.88
N THR A 3 -40.03 -3.00 -12.44
CA THR A 3 -40.60 -4.28 -11.96
C THR A 3 -40.18 -4.52 -10.51
N THR A 4 -41.12 -4.89 -9.66
CA THR A 4 -40.93 -5.15 -8.23
C THR A 4 -40.94 -6.65 -7.92
N ILE A 5 -40.49 -7.06 -6.75
CA ILE A 5 -40.60 -8.45 -6.28
C ILE A 5 -42.07 -8.90 -6.15
N GLN A 6 -42.98 -7.97 -5.93
CA GLN A 6 -44.43 -8.23 -5.87
C GLN A 6 -44.97 -8.62 -7.24
N ASP A 7 -44.53 -7.93 -8.30
CA ASP A 7 -44.93 -8.25 -9.67
C ASP A 7 -44.43 -9.66 -10.08
N VAL A 8 -43.23 -10.04 -9.70
CA VAL A 8 -42.69 -11.40 -9.89
C VAL A 8 -43.53 -12.43 -9.14
N ALA A 9 -43.86 -12.15 -7.88
CA ALA A 9 -44.66 -13.07 -7.07
C ALA A 9 -46.06 -13.27 -7.64
N GLN A 10 -46.68 -12.20 -8.12
CA GLN A 10 -47.99 -12.24 -8.79
C GLN A 10 -47.93 -13.03 -10.10
N HIS A 11 -46.95 -12.74 -10.97
CA HIS A 11 -46.75 -13.43 -12.23
C HIS A 11 -46.47 -14.93 -12.05
N ALA A 12 -45.67 -15.28 -11.05
CA ALA A 12 -45.34 -16.67 -10.72
C ALA A 12 -46.42 -17.37 -9.90
N GLN A 13 -47.47 -16.68 -9.47
CA GLN A 13 -48.54 -17.17 -8.58
C GLN A 13 -47.98 -17.82 -7.29
N VAL A 14 -47.07 -17.13 -6.62
CA VAL A 14 -46.46 -17.54 -5.36
C VAL A 14 -46.39 -16.37 -4.40
N SER A 15 -46.03 -16.65 -3.15
CA SER A 15 -45.79 -15.58 -2.16
C SER A 15 -44.47 -14.84 -2.45
N VAL A 16 -44.39 -13.58 -2.01
CA VAL A 16 -43.14 -12.77 -2.06
C VAL A 16 -42.01 -13.47 -1.34
N SER A 17 -42.31 -14.18 -0.25
CA SER A 17 -41.29 -14.98 0.49
C SER A 17 -40.73 -16.12 -0.34
N THR A 18 -41.55 -16.76 -1.19
CA THR A 18 -41.08 -17.82 -2.12
C THR A 18 -40.12 -17.23 -3.14
N VAL A 19 -40.45 -16.10 -3.78
CA VAL A 19 -39.54 -15.39 -4.69
C VAL A 19 -38.25 -14.98 -3.99
N SER A 20 -38.36 -14.42 -2.77
CA SER A 20 -37.19 -14.07 -1.96
C SER A 20 -36.27 -15.26 -1.66
N ASN A 21 -36.84 -16.46 -1.40
CA ASN A 21 -36.05 -17.67 -1.18
C ASN A 21 -35.31 -18.10 -2.45
N VAL A 22 -35.96 -18.03 -3.62
CA VAL A 22 -35.28 -18.34 -4.90
C VAL A 22 -34.13 -17.38 -5.18
N LEU A 23 -34.34 -16.06 -4.96
CA LEU A 23 -33.34 -15.03 -5.16
C LEU A 23 -32.13 -15.19 -4.22
N ASN A 24 -32.33 -15.73 -3.01
CA ASN A 24 -31.29 -15.97 -2.01
C ASN A 24 -30.72 -17.41 -2.03
N GLY A 25 -31.06 -18.23 -3.05
CA GLY A 25 -30.55 -19.59 -3.19
C GLY A 25 -31.10 -20.60 -2.17
N ARG A 26 -32.12 -20.24 -1.39
CA ARG A 26 -32.73 -21.11 -0.36
C ARG A 26 -33.79 -21.99 -1.00
N VAL A 27 -33.38 -22.95 -1.83
CA VAL A 27 -34.25 -23.75 -2.68
C VAL A 27 -34.36 -25.21 -2.26
N ASP A 28 -33.64 -25.65 -1.24
CA ASP A 28 -33.49 -27.07 -0.83
C ASP A 28 -34.82 -27.76 -0.47
N ARG A 29 -35.82 -27.00 -0.05
CA ARG A 29 -37.17 -27.49 0.29
C ARG A 29 -38.24 -27.06 -0.71
N MET A 30 -37.85 -26.51 -1.87
CA MET A 30 -38.77 -26.00 -2.86
C MET A 30 -39.06 -27.08 -3.94
N ARG A 31 -40.33 -27.19 -4.33
CA ARG A 31 -40.72 -28.10 -5.42
C ARG A 31 -40.05 -27.61 -6.72
N PRO A 32 -39.50 -28.53 -7.55
CA PRO A 32 -38.84 -28.14 -8.81
C PRO A 32 -39.70 -27.31 -9.74
N GLU A 33 -41.00 -27.61 -9.84
CA GLU A 33 -41.96 -26.87 -10.66
C GLU A 33 -42.14 -25.41 -10.17
N THR A 34 -42.16 -25.20 -8.87
CA THR A 34 -42.25 -23.86 -8.26
C THR A 34 -40.99 -23.05 -8.56
N LEU A 35 -39.83 -23.67 -8.43
CA LEU A 35 -38.55 -23.06 -8.74
C LEU A 35 -38.46 -22.65 -10.23
N ALA A 36 -38.85 -23.54 -11.14
CA ALA A 36 -38.87 -23.26 -12.58
C ALA A 36 -39.79 -22.09 -12.91
N ARG A 37 -41.02 -22.08 -12.36
CA ARG A 37 -42.00 -21.02 -12.58
C ARG A 37 -41.53 -19.65 -12.07
N VAL A 38 -40.89 -19.60 -10.90
CA VAL A 38 -40.32 -18.34 -10.37
C VAL A 38 -39.18 -17.85 -11.24
N ARG A 39 -38.26 -18.74 -11.66
CA ARG A 39 -37.15 -18.37 -12.56
C ARG A 39 -37.66 -17.84 -13.91
N ALA A 40 -38.63 -18.51 -14.54
CA ALA A 40 -39.24 -18.04 -15.76
C ALA A 40 -39.91 -16.67 -15.60
N SER A 41 -40.55 -16.42 -14.45
CA SER A 41 -41.18 -15.12 -14.18
C SER A 41 -40.15 -14.00 -13.97
N ILE A 42 -39.00 -14.28 -13.32
CA ILE A 42 -37.89 -13.34 -13.15
C ILE A 42 -37.34 -12.95 -14.53
N GLU A 43 -37.15 -13.93 -15.41
CA GLU A 43 -36.65 -13.73 -16.78
C GLU A 43 -37.63 -12.97 -17.66
N ALA A 44 -38.88 -13.38 -17.68
CA ALA A 44 -39.95 -12.75 -18.49
C ALA A 44 -40.14 -11.28 -18.12
N LEU A 45 -40.11 -10.95 -16.84
CA LEU A 45 -40.25 -9.60 -16.32
C LEU A 45 -38.92 -8.81 -16.25
N GLN A 46 -37.82 -9.40 -16.68
CA GLN A 46 -36.47 -8.84 -16.58
C GLN A 46 -36.18 -8.25 -15.18
N PHE A 47 -36.73 -8.91 -14.14
CA PHE A 47 -36.63 -8.43 -12.78
C PHE A 47 -35.20 -8.56 -12.29
N ARG A 48 -34.67 -7.45 -11.81
CA ARG A 48 -33.37 -7.40 -11.08
C ARG A 48 -33.63 -6.99 -9.64
N PRO A 49 -33.19 -7.79 -8.66
CA PRO A 49 -33.33 -7.40 -7.25
C PRO A 49 -32.71 -6.03 -6.99
N SER A 50 -33.47 -5.12 -6.44
CA SER A 50 -32.96 -3.81 -6.03
C SER A 50 -32.05 -3.99 -4.83
N LYS A 51 -30.78 -3.60 -4.96
CA LYS A 51 -29.83 -3.56 -3.84
C LYS A 51 -30.33 -2.65 -2.70
N LEU A 52 -31.03 -1.56 -3.05
CA LEU A 52 -31.68 -0.67 -2.09
C LEU A 52 -32.74 -1.39 -1.26
N ALA A 53 -33.58 -2.24 -1.89
CA ALA A 53 -34.60 -3.03 -1.17
C ALA A 53 -33.96 -4.10 -0.27
N GLN A 54 -32.83 -4.69 -0.67
CA GLN A 54 -32.04 -5.58 0.18
C GLN A 54 -31.41 -4.83 1.35
N GLN A 55 -30.89 -3.62 1.13
CA GLN A 55 -30.36 -2.75 2.19
C GLN A 55 -31.41 -2.38 3.21
N LEU A 56 -32.61 -2.01 2.77
CA LEU A 56 -33.74 -1.72 3.68
C LEU A 56 -34.15 -2.93 4.53
N LYS A 57 -34.01 -4.14 4.00
CA LYS A 57 -34.36 -5.38 4.71
C LYS A 57 -33.25 -5.86 5.66
N THR A 58 -31.98 -5.66 5.32
CA THR A 58 -30.83 -6.13 6.12
C THR A 58 -30.21 -5.03 6.98
N GLY A 59 -30.54 -3.76 6.72
CA GLY A 59 -29.92 -2.61 7.38
C GLY A 59 -28.44 -2.43 7.04
N GLN A 60 -27.89 -3.21 6.08
CA GLN A 60 -26.48 -3.20 5.74
C GLN A 60 -26.26 -2.99 4.24
N THR A 61 -25.37 -2.08 3.92
CA THR A 61 -24.82 -1.90 2.56
C THR A 61 -23.65 -2.83 2.38
N PRO A 62 -23.63 -3.72 1.36
CA PRO A 62 -22.48 -4.61 1.12
C PRO A 62 -21.32 -3.84 0.45
N LEU A 63 -20.94 -2.73 1.05
CA LEU A 63 -19.82 -1.90 0.65
C LEU A 63 -18.81 -1.79 1.79
N LEU A 64 -17.55 -1.84 1.42
CA LEU A 64 -16.37 -1.61 2.27
C LEU A 64 -15.68 -0.35 1.77
N GLY A 65 -15.53 0.65 2.63
CA GLY A 65 -14.73 1.83 2.32
C GLY A 65 -13.25 1.49 2.29
N LEU A 66 -12.51 2.05 1.33
CA LEU A 66 -11.05 2.00 1.30
C LEU A 66 -10.52 3.41 1.05
N LEU A 67 -9.89 4.00 2.07
CA LEU A 67 -9.19 5.27 1.93
C LEU A 67 -7.73 5.01 1.63
N VAL A 68 -7.25 5.64 0.56
CA VAL A 68 -5.84 5.61 0.18
C VAL A 68 -5.28 7.03 0.14
N PRO A 69 -3.99 7.23 0.43
CA PRO A 69 -3.37 8.55 0.30
C PRO A 69 -3.40 9.07 -1.14
N SER A 70 -3.25 8.20 -2.12
CA SER A 70 -3.24 8.55 -3.53
C SER A 70 -3.59 7.35 -4.41
N LEU A 71 -4.29 7.58 -5.50
CA LEU A 71 -4.60 6.55 -6.49
C LEU A 71 -3.49 6.35 -7.54
N THR A 72 -2.48 7.21 -7.54
CA THR A 72 -1.36 7.14 -8.50
C THR A 72 -0.21 6.27 -8.02
N ASN A 73 -0.17 5.90 -6.73
CA ASN A 73 0.83 4.97 -6.21
C ASN A 73 0.45 3.52 -6.54
N PRO A 74 1.28 2.80 -7.31
CA PRO A 74 1.01 1.40 -7.66
C PRO A 74 0.83 0.48 -6.44
N MET A 75 1.47 0.80 -5.30
CA MET A 75 1.33 0.03 -4.07
C MET A 75 -0.11 0.06 -3.54
N TYR A 76 -0.75 1.24 -3.54
CA TYR A 76 -2.14 1.36 -3.10
C TYR A 76 -3.11 0.71 -4.06
N GLY A 77 -2.81 0.73 -5.38
CA GLY A 77 -3.55 -0.04 -6.38
C GLY A 77 -3.44 -1.56 -6.14
N HIS A 78 -2.24 -2.03 -5.77
CA HIS A 78 -2.03 -3.45 -5.41
C HIS A 78 -2.83 -3.81 -4.15
N ILE A 79 -2.75 -3.01 -3.09
CA ILE A 79 -3.54 -3.21 -1.86
C ILE A 79 -5.05 -3.22 -2.19
N ALA A 80 -5.53 -2.26 -2.97
CA ALA A 80 -6.94 -2.16 -3.34
C ALA A 80 -7.44 -3.43 -4.05
N ARG A 81 -6.65 -3.96 -4.99
CA ARG A 81 -6.96 -5.22 -5.70
C ARG A 81 -7.05 -6.40 -4.74
N GLU A 82 -6.09 -6.56 -3.83
CA GLU A 82 -6.08 -7.67 -2.87
C GLU A 82 -7.24 -7.56 -1.87
N VAL A 83 -7.53 -6.35 -1.38
CA VAL A 83 -8.67 -6.07 -0.50
C VAL A 83 -10.00 -6.34 -1.22
N GLU A 84 -10.16 -5.88 -2.47
CA GLU A 84 -11.37 -6.14 -3.26
C GLU A 84 -11.59 -7.65 -3.45
N THR A 85 -10.52 -8.35 -3.83
CA THR A 85 -10.56 -9.80 -4.04
C THR A 85 -11.00 -10.52 -2.76
N ALA A 86 -10.38 -10.22 -1.62
CA ALA A 86 -10.73 -10.83 -0.33
C ALA A 86 -12.16 -10.48 0.11
N ALA A 87 -12.57 -9.21 0.00
CA ALA A 87 -13.89 -8.74 0.40
C ALA A 87 -15.01 -9.36 -0.46
N GLN A 88 -14.79 -9.46 -1.77
CA GLN A 88 -15.78 -9.99 -2.68
C GLN A 88 -15.93 -11.50 -2.57
N GLN A 89 -14.82 -12.24 -2.61
CA GLN A 89 -14.86 -13.71 -2.64
C GLN A 89 -15.41 -14.31 -1.36
N ARG A 90 -15.05 -13.76 -0.19
CA ARG A 90 -15.44 -14.30 1.10
C ARG A 90 -16.73 -13.74 1.67
N HIS A 91 -17.07 -12.47 1.34
CA HIS A 91 -18.15 -11.75 2.00
C HIS A 91 -19.14 -11.09 1.04
N GLY A 92 -18.89 -11.08 -0.27
CA GLY A 92 -19.75 -10.43 -1.26
C GLY A 92 -19.76 -8.90 -1.20
N PHE A 93 -18.77 -8.28 -0.55
CA PHE A 93 -18.63 -6.83 -0.45
C PHE A 93 -17.91 -6.26 -1.66
N ARG A 94 -18.27 -5.04 -2.06
CA ARG A 94 -17.58 -4.23 -3.06
C ARG A 94 -16.84 -3.09 -2.39
N LEU A 95 -15.78 -2.59 -3.02
CA LEU A 95 -15.06 -1.43 -2.51
C LEU A 95 -15.68 -0.12 -2.98
N LEU A 96 -15.67 0.87 -2.07
CA LEU A 96 -15.82 2.28 -2.36
C LEU A 96 -14.49 2.95 -2.00
N ILE A 97 -13.76 3.41 -3.02
CA ILE A 97 -12.39 3.92 -2.83
C ILE A 97 -12.41 5.45 -2.83
N GLY A 98 -11.74 6.05 -1.85
CA GLY A 98 -11.48 7.49 -1.77
C GLY A 98 -9.99 7.79 -1.67
N SER A 99 -9.58 8.95 -2.19
CA SER A 99 -8.21 9.46 -2.08
C SER A 99 -8.21 10.74 -1.25
N THR A 100 -7.41 10.76 -0.18
CA THR A 100 -7.43 11.84 0.82
C THR A 100 -6.14 12.64 0.89
N TYR A 101 -5.08 12.19 0.22
CA TYR A 101 -3.77 12.86 0.24
C TYR A 101 -3.21 13.08 1.65
N ARG A 102 -3.56 12.20 2.61
CA ARG A 102 -3.26 12.31 4.04
C ARG A 102 -3.77 13.62 4.67
N ASP A 103 -4.83 14.17 4.10
CA ASP A 103 -5.53 15.33 4.60
C ASP A 103 -6.61 14.85 5.58
N ARG A 104 -6.49 15.27 6.84
CA ARG A 104 -7.37 14.85 7.92
C ARG A 104 -8.83 15.29 7.71
N GLU A 105 -9.03 16.48 7.14
CA GLU A 105 -10.39 16.99 6.88
C GLU A 105 -11.06 16.17 5.79
N LYS A 106 -10.32 15.80 4.73
CA LYS A 106 -10.81 14.91 3.67
C LYS A 106 -11.09 13.49 4.19
N GLU A 107 -10.25 12.96 5.09
CA GLU A 107 -10.51 11.67 5.73
C GLU A 107 -11.80 11.72 6.54
N SER A 108 -12.00 12.78 7.35
CA SER A 108 -13.22 12.97 8.13
C SER A 108 -14.45 13.13 7.25
N ALA A 109 -14.39 13.95 6.20
CA ALA A 109 -15.49 14.13 5.25
C ALA A 109 -15.88 12.80 4.57
N PHE A 110 -14.90 11.99 4.21
CA PHE A 110 -15.17 10.69 3.59
C PHE A 110 -15.86 9.72 4.57
N PHE A 111 -15.53 9.75 5.86
CA PHE A 111 -16.25 8.97 6.87
C PHE A 111 -17.72 9.40 6.98
N GLU A 112 -17.99 10.71 6.93
CA GLU A 112 -19.37 11.23 6.90
C GLU A 112 -20.14 10.71 5.68
N ASP A 113 -19.53 10.78 4.51
CA ASP A 113 -20.12 10.28 3.27
C ASP A 113 -20.40 8.78 3.34
N LEU A 114 -19.46 7.99 3.83
CA LEU A 114 -19.65 6.55 4.03
C LEU A 114 -20.84 6.26 4.95
N LEU A 115 -20.92 6.96 6.09
CA LEU A 115 -22.01 6.81 7.06
C LEU A 115 -23.36 7.20 6.45
N ALA A 116 -23.42 8.29 5.67
CA ALA A 116 -24.62 8.74 4.99
C ALA A 116 -25.13 7.70 3.96
N HIS A 117 -24.20 6.97 3.33
CA HIS A 117 -24.51 5.89 2.39
C HIS A 117 -24.74 4.51 3.06
N GLY A 118 -24.79 4.46 4.41
CA GLY A 118 -24.99 3.22 5.15
C GLY A 118 -23.79 2.28 5.16
N VAL A 119 -22.61 2.74 4.77
CA VAL A 119 -21.36 1.99 4.86
C VAL A 119 -20.83 2.08 6.29
N ARG A 120 -20.59 0.93 6.92
CA ARG A 120 -20.19 0.84 8.34
C ARG A 120 -18.80 0.23 8.53
N ARG A 121 -18.09 -0.07 7.46
CA ARG A 121 -16.77 -0.69 7.49
C ARG A 121 -15.83 0.05 6.59
N VAL A 122 -14.65 0.39 7.09
CA VAL A 122 -13.64 1.13 6.32
C VAL A 122 -12.24 0.65 6.66
N ILE A 123 -11.42 0.52 5.63
CA ILE A 123 -9.97 0.35 5.73
C ILE A 123 -9.34 1.68 5.37
N VAL A 124 -8.41 2.17 6.19
CA VAL A 124 -7.74 3.46 6.00
C VAL A 124 -6.24 3.25 5.90
N ILE A 125 -5.66 3.65 4.78
CA ILE A 125 -4.21 3.70 4.63
C ILE A 125 -3.75 5.08 5.10
N SER A 126 -3.38 5.17 6.38
CA SER A 126 -2.91 6.41 6.99
C SER A 126 -1.87 6.11 8.05
N SER A 127 -0.75 6.80 7.97
CA SER A 127 0.35 6.72 8.95
C SER A 127 0.50 8.01 9.77
N LEU A 128 -0.55 8.85 9.80
CA LEU A 128 -0.59 10.05 10.63
C LEU A 128 -0.57 9.67 12.11
N ALA A 129 0.12 10.45 12.93
CA ALA A 129 0.22 10.18 14.38
C ALA A 129 -1.11 10.40 15.13
N ASP A 130 -1.96 11.31 14.68
CA ASP A 130 -3.25 11.62 15.30
C ASP A 130 -4.38 10.78 14.66
N GLU A 131 -5.10 10.01 15.48
CA GLU A 131 -6.19 9.12 15.07
C GLU A 131 -7.56 9.52 15.67
N ARG A 132 -7.69 10.68 16.31
CA ARG A 132 -8.94 11.08 16.95
C ARG A 132 -10.15 11.07 16.02
N HIS A 133 -9.95 11.36 14.73
CA HIS A 133 -11.03 11.28 13.73
C HIS A 133 -11.45 9.84 13.43
N PHE A 134 -10.55 8.84 13.57
CA PHE A 134 -10.92 7.43 13.49
C PHE A 134 -11.76 7.00 14.69
N GLU A 135 -11.37 7.45 15.89
CA GLU A 135 -12.14 7.17 17.11
C GLU A 135 -13.56 7.75 17.02
N SER A 136 -13.69 8.99 16.53
CA SER A 136 -15.00 9.60 16.27
C SER A 136 -15.85 8.78 15.29
N ALA A 137 -15.26 8.23 14.24
CA ALA A 137 -15.97 7.35 13.31
C ALA A 137 -16.42 6.04 13.99
N VAL A 138 -15.58 5.46 14.87
CA VAL A 138 -15.92 4.26 15.65
C VAL A 138 -17.06 4.54 16.65
N GLU A 139 -17.04 5.68 17.34
CA GLU A 139 -18.12 6.10 18.24
C GLU A 139 -19.47 6.17 17.52
N ARG A 140 -19.48 6.47 16.25
CA ARG A 140 -20.66 6.52 15.39
C ARG A 140 -21.03 5.16 14.76
N GLY A 141 -20.39 4.09 15.21
CA GLY A 141 -20.69 2.71 14.83
C GLY A 141 -20.00 2.23 13.56
N MET A 142 -18.88 2.84 13.15
CA MET A 142 -18.01 2.30 12.10
C MET A 142 -17.01 1.31 12.68
N VAL A 143 -16.70 0.28 11.91
CA VAL A 143 -15.50 -0.55 12.08
C VAL A 143 -14.39 0.07 11.23
N VAL A 144 -13.32 0.54 11.88
CA VAL A 144 -12.18 1.19 11.23
C VAL A 144 -10.96 0.30 11.37
N ILE A 145 -10.34 -0.04 10.25
CA ILE A 145 -9.06 -0.76 10.20
C ILE A 145 -8.02 0.16 9.58
N SER A 146 -6.97 0.45 10.32
CA SER A 146 -5.84 1.27 9.86
C SER A 146 -4.73 0.39 9.32
N TYR A 147 -4.20 0.77 8.15
CA TYR A 147 -2.99 0.20 7.57
C TYR A 147 -1.81 1.14 7.76
N ASP A 148 -0.60 0.57 7.91
CA ASP A 148 0.68 1.28 8.03
C ASP A 148 0.83 2.14 9.30
N ARG A 149 0.02 1.83 10.31
CA ARG A 149 0.03 2.48 11.61
C ARG A 149 -0.20 1.45 12.71
N GLY A 150 0.57 1.51 13.80
CA GLY A 150 0.33 0.76 15.02
C GLY A 150 -0.53 1.51 16.03
N ALA A 151 -1.00 0.81 17.05
CA ALA A 151 -1.68 1.42 18.17
C ALA A 151 -0.74 2.35 18.94
N THR A 152 -1.29 3.44 19.50
CA THR A 152 -0.51 4.31 20.38
C THR A 152 -0.15 3.56 21.67
N PRO A 153 1.14 3.44 22.04
CA PRO A 153 1.55 2.73 23.24
C PRO A 153 0.83 3.24 24.49
N GLY A 154 0.34 2.31 25.32
CA GLY A 154 -0.35 2.63 26.57
C GLY A 154 -1.79 3.09 26.43
N ARG A 155 -2.35 3.14 25.22
CA ARG A 155 -3.74 3.49 24.96
C ARG A 155 -4.50 2.30 24.34
N ARG A 156 -5.66 1.94 24.91
CA ARG A 156 -6.54 0.95 24.28
C ARG A 156 -7.20 1.58 23.06
N SER A 157 -6.86 1.11 21.88
CA SER A 157 -7.50 1.55 20.63
C SER A 157 -8.73 0.70 20.33
N ARG A 158 -9.77 1.34 19.79
CA ARG A 158 -10.96 0.67 19.22
C ARG A 158 -10.81 0.52 17.69
N VAL A 159 -9.72 1.04 17.13
CA VAL A 159 -9.33 0.91 15.72
C VAL A 159 -8.48 -0.34 15.57
N GLY A 160 -8.73 -1.14 14.54
CA GLY A 160 -7.88 -2.26 14.19
C GLY A 160 -6.62 -1.77 13.45
N HIS A 161 -5.51 -2.45 13.67
CA HIS A 161 -4.24 -2.09 13.04
C HIS A 161 -3.64 -3.28 12.32
N VAL A 162 -3.36 -3.10 11.02
CA VAL A 162 -2.64 -4.07 10.20
C VAL A 162 -1.47 -3.35 9.55
N MET A 163 -0.25 -3.81 9.78
CA MET A 163 0.92 -3.13 9.26
C MET A 163 2.01 -4.09 8.83
N PRO A 164 2.83 -3.71 7.84
CA PRO A 164 4.09 -4.41 7.60
C PRO A 164 5.07 -4.09 8.72
N ASP A 165 5.98 -5.00 9.00
CA ASP A 165 7.14 -4.72 9.84
C ASP A 165 8.13 -3.85 9.06
N ASN A 166 7.91 -2.54 9.16
CA ASN A 166 8.70 -1.51 8.49
C ASN A 166 10.15 -1.46 9.00
N PHE A 167 10.36 -1.78 10.28
CA PHE A 167 11.70 -1.88 10.87
C PHE A 167 12.47 -3.02 10.21
N GLU A 168 11.90 -4.20 10.18
CA GLU A 168 12.52 -5.39 9.59
C GLU A 168 12.74 -5.24 8.09
N ALA A 169 11.81 -4.60 7.37
CA ALA A 169 11.96 -4.35 5.93
C ALA A 169 13.19 -3.48 5.63
N ALA A 170 13.39 -2.39 6.37
CA ALA A 170 14.55 -1.53 6.19
C ALA A 170 15.84 -2.18 6.71
N ARG A 171 15.77 -2.93 7.80
CA ARG A 171 16.88 -3.72 8.31
C ARG A 171 17.38 -4.73 7.29
N MET A 172 16.48 -5.45 6.64
CA MET A 172 16.77 -6.43 5.59
C MET A 172 17.42 -5.75 4.37
N ALA A 173 16.86 -4.65 3.87
CA ALA A 173 17.42 -3.88 2.76
C ALA A 173 18.84 -3.40 3.05
N THR A 174 19.07 -2.90 4.27
CA THR A 174 20.37 -2.39 4.71
C THR A 174 21.39 -3.52 4.87
N ALA A 175 20.99 -4.60 5.51
CA ALA A 175 21.85 -5.78 5.71
C ALA A 175 22.30 -6.38 4.36
N HIS A 176 21.44 -6.35 3.33
CA HIS A 176 21.81 -6.80 1.99
C HIS A 176 22.94 -5.94 1.39
N LEU A 177 22.85 -4.60 1.46
CA LEU A 177 23.92 -3.72 1.01
C LEU A 177 25.24 -3.96 1.78
N ILE A 178 25.13 -4.16 3.11
CA ILE A 178 26.29 -4.46 3.96
C ILE A 178 26.94 -5.80 3.56
N ALA A 179 26.15 -6.82 3.29
CA ALA A 179 26.61 -8.14 2.83
C ALA A 179 27.31 -8.07 1.46
N LYS A 180 26.91 -7.15 0.58
CA LYS A 180 27.60 -6.85 -0.70
C LYS A 180 28.90 -6.05 -0.51
N GLY A 181 29.24 -5.64 0.69
CA GLY A 181 30.49 -4.94 1.05
C GLY A 181 30.36 -3.43 1.19
N HIS A 182 29.17 -2.86 1.07
CA HIS A 182 29.00 -1.42 1.25
C HIS A 182 29.24 -1.00 2.71
N ARG A 183 29.94 0.14 2.88
CA ARG A 183 30.28 0.72 4.19
C ARG A 183 30.00 2.23 4.25
N GLN A 184 29.57 2.85 3.15
CA GLN A 184 29.08 4.21 3.07
C GLN A 184 27.62 4.11 2.58
N LEU A 185 26.69 4.23 3.51
CA LEU A 185 25.27 3.98 3.29
C LEU A 185 24.44 5.26 3.48
N ALA A 186 23.32 5.33 2.79
CA ALA A 186 22.31 6.33 3.07
C ALA A 186 20.90 5.71 3.08
N PHE A 187 20.03 6.28 3.90
CA PHE A 187 18.59 6.07 3.82
C PHE A 187 17.95 7.33 3.21
N ALA A 188 17.37 7.20 2.02
CA ALA A 188 16.73 8.31 1.32
C ALA A 188 15.26 8.39 1.70
N THR A 189 14.82 9.55 2.19
CA THR A 189 13.45 9.79 2.66
C THR A 189 12.97 11.21 2.31
N VAL A 190 11.73 11.54 2.68
CA VAL A 190 11.16 12.89 2.63
C VAL A 190 10.98 13.42 4.05
N ALA A 191 10.93 14.75 4.20
CA ALA A 191 10.71 15.40 5.48
C ALA A 191 9.35 15.02 6.10
N GLY A 192 9.28 15.17 7.42
CA GLY A 192 8.10 14.81 8.21
C GLY A 192 8.07 13.32 8.52
N LEU A 193 8.07 13.00 9.80
CA LEU A 193 8.05 11.62 10.27
C LEU A 193 6.61 11.12 10.35
N THR A 194 6.37 9.98 9.72
CA THR A 194 5.23 9.12 9.98
C THR A 194 5.73 7.93 10.80
N MET A 195 4.82 7.19 11.44
CA MET A 195 5.21 6.00 12.23
C MET A 195 5.99 4.99 11.38
N SER A 196 5.54 4.73 10.16
CA SER A 196 6.21 3.80 9.24
C SER A 196 7.60 4.30 8.80
N ARG A 197 7.77 5.62 8.59
CA ARG A 197 9.10 6.18 8.25
C ARG A 197 10.06 6.10 9.40
N SER A 198 9.63 6.45 10.62
CA SER A 198 10.46 6.31 11.81
C SER A 198 10.95 4.87 11.95
N ALA A 199 10.04 3.88 11.88
CA ALA A 199 10.41 2.49 11.99
C ALA A 199 11.41 2.03 10.91
N LYS A 200 11.27 2.51 9.65
CA LYS A 200 12.24 2.22 8.58
C LYS A 200 13.62 2.83 8.88
N ILE A 201 13.66 4.07 9.36
CA ILE A 201 14.91 4.73 9.73
C ILE A 201 15.60 3.97 10.88
N ASP A 202 14.83 3.55 11.88
CA ASP A 202 15.34 2.78 13.02
C ASP A 202 15.91 1.42 12.57
N GLY A 203 15.23 0.72 11.66
CA GLY A 203 15.71 -0.54 11.07
C GLY A 203 16.99 -0.36 10.25
N PHE A 204 17.09 0.74 9.48
CA PHE A 204 18.32 1.10 8.76
C PHE A 204 19.50 1.31 9.73
N HIS A 205 19.30 2.10 10.78
CA HIS A 205 20.34 2.36 11.76
C HIS A 205 20.71 1.11 12.54
N ALA A 206 19.76 0.29 12.95
CA ALA A 206 20.02 -0.97 13.66
C ALA A 206 20.90 -1.92 12.84
N ALA A 207 20.67 -2.07 11.53
CA ALA A 207 21.51 -2.89 10.68
C ALA A 207 22.92 -2.30 10.51
N ALA A 208 23.03 -0.98 10.38
CA ALA A 208 24.32 -0.30 10.26
C ALA A 208 25.15 -0.43 11.56
N GLU A 209 24.54 -0.23 12.71
CA GLU A 209 25.14 -0.37 14.03
C GLU A 209 25.64 -1.81 14.28
N ALA A 210 24.80 -2.80 13.97
CA ALA A 210 25.17 -4.21 14.09
C ALA A 210 26.40 -4.58 13.22
N ALA A 211 26.64 -3.84 12.13
CA ALA A 211 27.82 -3.98 11.28
C ALA A 211 29.00 -3.08 11.67
N GLY A 212 28.91 -2.37 12.82
CA GLY A 212 29.96 -1.47 13.33
C GLY A 212 30.11 -0.18 12.51
N LEU A 213 29.10 0.25 11.77
CA LEU A 213 29.16 1.48 11.01
C LEU A 213 28.79 2.68 11.88
N SER A 214 29.59 3.76 11.77
CA SER A 214 29.30 5.02 12.48
C SER A 214 28.13 5.78 11.79
N GLN A 215 27.54 6.74 12.50
CA GLN A 215 26.52 7.63 11.94
C GLN A 215 27.00 8.42 10.71
N GLN A 216 28.30 8.70 10.59
CA GLN A 216 28.88 9.32 9.39
C GLN A 216 28.90 8.39 8.19
N GLN A 217 28.88 7.07 8.42
CA GLN A 217 28.88 6.04 7.40
C GLN A 217 27.44 5.58 7.05
N ALA A 218 26.47 5.83 7.92
CA ALA A 218 25.06 5.49 7.73
C ALA A 218 24.20 6.75 7.96
N GLN A 219 23.96 7.50 6.89
CA GLN A 219 23.30 8.81 6.95
C GLN A 219 21.85 8.72 6.49
N VAL A 220 20.98 9.52 7.09
CA VAL A 220 19.64 9.79 6.55
C VAL A 220 19.72 11.00 5.63
N ILE A 221 19.27 10.87 4.39
CA ILE A 221 19.20 11.97 3.43
C ILE A 221 17.72 12.33 3.27
N ASP A 222 17.36 13.52 3.76
CA ASP A 222 16.03 14.08 3.67
C ASP A 222 15.89 14.91 2.39
N GLY A 223 14.87 14.60 1.58
CA GLY A 223 14.55 15.30 0.33
C GLY A 223 13.83 16.62 0.49
N GLY A 224 13.51 17.03 1.72
CA GLY A 224 12.73 18.25 2.01
C GLY A 224 11.24 17.97 2.25
N ALA A 225 10.52 19.02 2.68
CA ALA A 225 9.09 18.95 2.92
C ALA A 225 8.32 18.78 1.61
N LEU A 226 7.26 18.00 1.66
CA LEU A 226 6.30 17.89 0.58
C LEU A 226 5.29 19.04 0.75
N ASN A 227 5.21 19.95 -0.24
CA ASN A 227 4.20 21.01 -0.25
C ASN A 227 2.79 20.43 -0.47
N GLU A 228 2.71 19.33 -1.21
CA GLU A 228 1.50 18.55 -1.44
C GLU A 228 1.85 17.07 -1.34
N TYR A 229 0.96 16.28 -0.71
CA TYR A 229 1.15 14.85 -0.68
C TYR A 229 0.67 14.24 -2.01
N SER A 230 1.59 13.97 -2.90
CA SER A 230 1.33 13.08 -4.03
C SER A 230 2.49 12.10 -4.20
N ASP A 231 2.21 10.91 -4.68
CA ASP A 231 3.24 9.88 -4.86
C ASP A 231 4.16 10.18 -6.05
N ALA A 232 3.68 10.94 -7.04
CA ALA A 232 4.52 11.51 -8.09
C ALA A 232 5.61 12.40 -7.49
N VAL A 233 5.27 13.20 -6.47
CA VAL A 233 6.22 14.04 -5.74
C VAL A 233 7.30 13.22 -5.04
N ILE A 234 7.01 12.02 -4.54
CA ILE A 234 8.03 11.16 -3.92
C ILE A 234 9.09 10.75 -4.94
N ALA A 235 8.70 10.38 -6.16
CA ALA A 235 9.65 10.07 -7.22
C ALA A 235 10.43 11.32 -7.67
N GLU A 236 9.77 12.47 -7.78
CA GLU A 236 10.42 13.75 -8.11
C GLU A 236 11.42 14.18 -7.04
N VAL A 237 11.09 14.02 -5.76
CA VAL A 237 12.02 14.27 -4.64
C VAL A 237 13.22 13.34 -4.75
N GLY A 238 13.01 12.06 -5.01
CA GLY A 238 14.09 11.11 -5.26
C GLY A 238 15.00 11.58 -6.40
N ARG A 239 14.43 12.03 -7.51
CA ARG A 239 15.18 12.56 -8.66
C ARG A 239 15.97 13.81 -8.30
N ALA A 240 15.38 14.76 -7.58
CA ALA A 240 16.05 15.99 -7.15
C ALA A 240 17.19 15.72 -6.14
N MET A 241 17.05 14.70 -5.28
CA MET A 241 18.09 14.30 -4.33
C MET A 241 19.36 13.80 -5.00
N ALA A 242 19.28 13.25 -6.20
CA ALA A 242 20.40 12.66 -6.91
C ALA A 242 21.58 13.64 -7.12
N ALA A 243 21.30 14.91 -7.43
CA ALA A 243 22.33 15.94 -7.58
C ALA A 243 23.10 16.19 -6.27
N ARG A 244 22.41 16.14 -5.12
CA ARG A 244 23.03 16.27 -3.80
C ARG A 244 23.87 15.05 -3.48
N VAL A 245 23.36 13.84 -3.73
CA VAL A 245 24.09 12.59 -3.56
C VAL A 245 25.40 12.62 -4.38
N ALA A 246 25.32 13.01 -5.65
CA ALA A 246 26.48 13.06 -6.56
C ALA A 246 27.58 14.01 -6.07
N ARG A 247 27.22 15.12 -5.43
CA ARG A 247 28.16 16.18 -4.97
C ARG A 247 28.71 15.94 -3.57
N THR A 248 28.20 14.97 -2.82
CA THR A 248 28.63 14.69 -1.45
C THR A 248 30.08 14.17 -1.43
N LYS A 249 30.98 14.80 -0.65
CA LYS A 249 32.40 14.39 -0.55
C LYS A 249 32.59 12.93 -0.17
N ARG A 250 31.77 12.42 0.75
CA ARG A 250 31.69 11.00 1.13
C ARG A 250 30.40 10.43 0.56
N ARG A 251 30.37 10.30 -0.77
CA ARG A 251 29.20 9.79 -1.46
C ARG A 251 28.84 8.39 -0.95
N PRO A 252 27.57 8.14 -0.58
CA PRO A 252 27.14 6.80 -0.25
C PRO A 252 27.32 5.89 -1.47
N THR A 253 27.82 4.69 -1.26
CA THR A 253 27.93 3.67 -2.27
C THR A 253 26.72 2.75 -2.31
N GLY A 254 25.92 2.72 -1.21
CA GLY A 254 24.66 2.00 -1.13
C GLY A 254 23.57 2.89 -0.56
N ILE A 255 22.39 2.89 -1.17
CA ILE A 255 21.24 3.67 -0.75
C ILE A 255 20.04 2.75 -0.56
N VAL A 256 19.42 2.80 0.62
CA VAL A 256 18.07 2.28 0.86
C VAL A 256 17.09 3.41 0.63
N ALA A 257 16.17 3.24 -0.30
CA ALA A 257 15.12 4.21 -0.55
C ALA A 257 13.90 3.92 0.32
N LEU A 258 13.19 4.97 0.75
CA LEU A 258 11.95 4.89 1.53
C LEU A 258 10.96 3.88 0.95
N ASN A 259 10.84 3.86 -0.38
CA ASN A 259 10.00 2.95 -1.16
C ASN A 259 10.51 2.84 -2.60
N ASP A 260 9.89 1.97 -3.40
CA ASP A 260 10.28 1.74 -4.79
C ASP A 260 10.10 2.98 -5.68
N LEU A 261 9.08 3.82 -5.44
CA LEU A 261 8.89 5.06 -6.21
C LEU A 261 10.04 6.05 -6.00
N MET A 262 10.50 6.22 -4.76
CA MET A 262 11.67 7.04 -4.45
C MET A 262 12.93 6.45 -5.10
N ALA A 263 13.08 5.13 -5.08
CA ALA A 263 14.20 4.44 -5.75
C ALA A 263 14.22 4.72 -7.24
N PHE A 264 13.07 4.65 -7.93
CA PHE A 264 12.99 4.99 -9.37
C PHE A 264 13.36 6.45 -9.63
N GLY A 265 12.89 7.36 -8.78
CA GLY A 265 13.30 8.76 -8.86
C GLY A 265 14.79 8.96 -8.71
N LEU A 266 15.39 8.35 -7.69
CA LEU A 266 16.85 8.38 -7.48
C LEU A 266 17.61 7.80 -8.67
N MET A 267 17.23 6.64 -9.18
CA MET A 267 17.86 6.01 -10.33
C MET A 267 17.82 6.92 -11.56
N SER A 268 16.66 7.53 -11.83
CA SER A 268 16.51 8.49 -12.92
C SER A 268 17.40 9.71 -12.73
N GLY A 269 17.38 10.34 -11.56
CA GLY A 269 18.19 11.53 -11.28
C GLY A 269 19.69 11.27 -11.27
N LEU A 270 20.14 10.12 -10.77
CA LEU A 270 21.55 9.72 -10.79
C LEU A 270 22.03 9.55 -12.23
N ARG A 271 21.25 8.92 -13.11
CA ARG A 271 21.53 8.82 -14.54
C ARG A 271 21.68 10.19 -15.18
N ASP A 272 20.79 11.14 -14.86
CA ASP A 272 20.80 12.52 -15.42
C ASP A 272 22.10 13.26 -15.04
N VAL A 273 22.71 12.95 -13.90
CA VAL A 273 23.98 13.54 -13.43
C VAL A 273 25.20 12.65 -13.70
N GLY A 274 25.07 11.59 -14.50
CA GLY A 274 26.15 10.72 -14.92
C GLY A 274 26.67 9.73 -13.86
N VAL A 275 25.89 9.46 -12.80
CA VAL A 275 26.20 8.45 -11.78
C VAL A 275 25.48 7.15 -12.13
N ARG A 276 26.23 6.08 -12.26
CA ARG A 276 25.74 4.79 -12.74
C ARG A 276 25.22 3.93 -11.57
N VAL A 277 24.06 3.34 -11.77
CA VAL A 277 23.51 2.33 -10.88
C VAL A 277 23.62 0.98 -11.62
N PRO A 278 24.24 -0.03 -11.02
CA PRO A 278 24.80 -0.12 -9.66
C PRO A 278 26.29 0.24 -9.53
N GLN A 279 27.01 0.56 -10.62
CA GLN A 279 28.47 0.60 -10.66
C GLN A 279 29.08 1.66 -9.73
N ASP A 280 28.44 2.81 -9.57
CA ASP A 280 28.89 3.91 -8.73
C ASP A 280 28.10 3.99 -7.42
N VAL A 281 26.81 3.63 -7.45
CA VAL A 281 25.88 3.61 -6.30
C VAL A 281 24.88 2.46 -6.48
N SER A 282 24.77 1.60 -5.48
CA SER A 282 23.76 0.57 -5.40
C SER A 282 22.48 1.11 -4.74
N ILE A 283 21.30 0.67 -5.19
CA ILE A 283 20.01 1.12 -4.66
C ILE A 283 19.14 -0.09 -4.34
N VAL A 284 18.51 -0.07 -3.14
CA VAL A 284 17.48 -1.02 -2.73
C VAL A 284 16.22 -0.24 -2.40
N GLY A 285 15.08 -0.70 -2.94
CA GLY A 285 13.75 -0.20 -2.61
C GLY A 285 13.06 -1.01 -1.51
N ILE A 286 11.88 -0.58 -1.15
CA ILE A 286 10.94 -1.29 -0.27
C ILE A 286 9.56 -1.13 -0.92
N ASP A 287 8.80 -2.16 -1.06
CA ASP A 287 7.40 -2.37 -1.44
C ASP A 287 7.25 -3.68 -2.25
N GLY A 288 8.23 -4.03 -3.08
CA GLY A 288 8.15 -5.19 -3.97
C GLY A 288 7.23 -4.94 -5.17
N LEU A 289 7.22 -3.74 -5.74
CA LEU A 289 6.40 -3.41 -6.89
C LEU A 289 6.79 -4.26 -8.10
N TYR A 290 5.80 -4.71 -8.90
CA TYR A 290 6.08 -5.41 -10.16
C TYR A 290 6.91 -4.56 -11.13
N LEU A 291 6.77 -3.22 -11.07
CA LEU A 291 7.53 -2.26 -11.86
C LEU A 291 9.05 -2.34 -11.58
N SER A 292 9.43 -2.81 -10.41
CA SER A 292 10.83 -2.95 -10.01
C SER A 292 11.58 -3.96 -10.88
N GLY A 293 10.86 -4.96 -11.42
CA GLY A 293 11.41 -5.88 -12.42
C GLY A 293 11.44 -5.33 -13.85
N LEU A 294 10.73 -4.25 -14.14
CA LEU A 294 10.65 -3.62 -15.45
C LEU A 294 11.58 -2.40 -15.61
N SER A 295 12.16 -1.92 -14.50
CA SER A 295 13.14 -0.83 -14.54
C SER A 295 14.46 -1.29 -15.14
N ASN A 296 15.27 -0.34 -15.62
CA ASN A 296 16.63 -0.63 -16.14
C ASN A 296 17.65 0.32 -15.46
N PRO A 297 18.55 -0.22 -14.61
CA PRO A 297 18.61 -1.61 -14.16
C PRO A 297 17.38 -2.02 -13.35
N GLY A 298 17.07 -3.33 -13.28
CA GLY A 298 16.00 -3.87 -12.43
C GLY A 298 16.27 -3.56 -10.96
N LEU A 299 15.26 -3.05 -10.25
CA LEU A 299 15.39 -2.60 -8.86
C LEU A 299 15.29 -3.77 -7.88
N SER A 300 16.35 -3.96 -7.09
CA SER A 300 16.32 -4.81 -5.90
C SER A 300 15.41 -4.17 -4.85
N THR A 301 14.50 -4.95 -4.28
CA THR A 301 13.49 -4.41 -3.37
C THR A 301 13.07 -5.43 -2.32
N VAL A 302 12.65 -4.96 -1.16
CA VAL A 302 12.02 -5.80 -0.14
C VAL A 302 10.53 -5.94 -0.43
N GLU A 303 10.07 -7.17 -0.61
CA GLU A 303 8.68 -7.51 -0.89
C GLU A 303 7.86 -7.56 0.40
N LEU A 304 6.77 -6.79 0.46
CA LEU A 304 5.82 -6.79 1.55
C LEU A 304 4.70 -7.82 1.32
N PRO A 305 4.15 -8.44 2.38
CA PRO A 305 3.12 -9.49 2.29
C PRO A 305 1.72 -8.90 2.08
N VAL A 306 1.52 -8.17 0.97
CA VAL A 306 0.28 -7.40 0.68
C VAL A 306 -0.95 -8.29 0.67
N HIS A 307 -0.85 -9.50 0.12
CA HIS A 307 -1.97 -10.44 0.07
C HIS A 307 -2.45 -10.84 1.48
N GLU A 308 -1.53 -11.24 2.35
CA GLU A 308 -1.83 -11.66 3.73
C GLU A 308 -2.37 -10.49 4.56
N MET A 309 -1.79 -9.30 4.39
CA MET A 309 -2.26 -8.08 5.05
C MET A 309 -3.67 -7.70 4.59
N ALA A 310 -3.96 -7.77 3.28
CA ALA A 310 -5.29 -7.50 2.75
C ALA A 310 -6.35 -8.45 3.30
N GLN A 311 -6.03 -9.75 3.37
CA GLN A 311 -6.90 -10.73 4.00
C GLN A 311 -7.17 -10.40 5.47
N ALA A 312 -6.13 -10.05 6.23
CA ALA A 312 -6.27 -9.67 7.63
C ALA A 312 -7.11 -8.42 7.83
N MET A 313 -6.91 -7.38 6.99
CA MET A 313 -7.71 -6.16 7.02
C MET A 313 -9.19 -6.45 6.78
N VAL A 314 -9.50 -7.28 5.79
CA VAL A 314 -10.88 -7.66 5.48
C VAL A 314 -11.49 -8.50 6.60
N GLU A 315 -10.77 -9.49 7.13
CA GLU A 315 -11.23 -10.32 8.26
C GLU A 315 -11.57 -9.46 9.46
N GLN A 316 -10.70 -8.52 9.84
CA GLN A 316 -10.95 -7.60 10.95
C GLN A 316 -12.12 -6.64 10.65
N ALA A 317 -12.22 -6.12 9.41
CA ALA A 317 -13.33 -5.27 9.03
C ALA A 317 -14.68 -6.00 9.07
N MET A 318 -14.69 -7.32 8.86
CA MET A 318 -15.87 -8.18 8.91
C MET A 318 -16.10 -8.84 10.28
N ALA A 319 -15.27 -8.54 11.26
CA ALA A 319 -15.40 -9.07 12.63
C ALA A 319 -16.77 -8.77 13.23
N ARG A 320 -17.24 -9.65 14.13
CA ARG A 320 -18.53 -9.55 14.78
C ARG A 320 -18.48 -8.79 16.12
N SER A 321 -17.29 -8.66 16.69
CA SER A 321 -17.05 -7.92 17.94
C SER A 321 -16.02 -6.81 17.74
N GLU A 322 -16.12 -5.74 18.55
CA GLU A 322 -15.12 -4.67 18.56
C GLU A 322 -13.73 -5.19 18.95
N GLU A 323 -13.67 -6.17 19.86
CA GLU A 323 -12.40 -6.73 20.31
C GLU A 323 -11.66 -7.48 19.20
N GLU A 324 -12.39 -8.22 18.34
CA GLU A 324 -11.80 -8.87 17.17
C GLU A 324 -11.36 -7.84 16.11
N ALA A 325 -12.15 -6.79 15.91
CA ALA A 325 -11.85 -5.72 14.97
C ALA A 325 -10.63 -4.89 15.41
N ALA A 326 -10.51 -4.59 16.72
CA ALA A 326 -9.48 -3.70 17.29
C ALA A 326 -8.11 -4.38 17.53
N ARG A 327 -7.81 -5.50 16.88
CA ARG A 327 -6.52 -6.19 17.02
C ARG A 327 -5.41 -5.46 16.27
N GLU A 328 -4.20 -5.57 16.81
CA GLU A 328 -2.99 -5.19 16.10
C GLU A 328 -2.32 -6.43 15.50
N ARG A 329 -1.99 -6.35 14.20
CA ARG A 329 -1.31 -7.43 13.47
C ARG A 329 -0.15 -6.85 12.68
N VAL A 330 1.06 -7.34 12.98
CA VAL A 330 2.30 -6.97 12.28
C VAL A 330 2.72 -8.11 11.39
N PHE A 331 3.07 -7.82 10.15
CA PHE A 331 3.44 -8.80 9.15
C PHE A 331 4.90 -8.61 8.74
N PRO A 332 5.78 -9.61 8.92
CA PRO A 332 7.15 -9.52 8.46
C PRO A 332 7.21 -9.42 6.92
N PRO A 333 8.24 -8.76 6.36
CA PRO A 333 8.46 -8.76 4.92
C PRO A 333 8.64 -10.20 4.41
N ARG A 334 8.23 -10.47 3.18
CA ARG A 334 8.34 -11.80 2.57
C ARG A 334 9.79 -12.17 2.27
N GLN A 335 10.46 -11.33 1.51
CA GLN A 335 11.83 -11.56 1.04
C GLN A 335 12.43 -10.27 0.47
N LEU A 336 13.73 -10.28 0.31
CA LEU A 336 14.42 -9.35 -0.56
C LEU A 336 14.53 -9.99 -1.95
N VAL A 337 14.01 -9.31 -2.95
CA VAL A 337 14.14 -9.70 -4.36
C VAL A 337 15.35 -8.99 -4.93
N GLU A 338 16.46 -9.72 -5.09
CA GLU A 338 17.70 -9.20 -5.66
C GLU A 338 17.57 -9.06 -7.18
N ARG A 339 18.01 -7.91 -7.73
CA ARG A 339 18.08 -7.59 -9.15
C ARG A 339 19.35 -6.80 -9.45
N GLU A 340 19.40 -6.12 -10.60
CA GLU A 340 20.63 -5.50 -11.13
C GLU A 340 21.00 -4.17 -10.47
N SER A 341 20.12 -3.55 -9.65
CA SER A 341 20.41 -2.25 -9.01
C SER A 341 21.45 -2.33 -7.87
N VAL A 342 21.93 -3.53 -7.52
CA VAL A 342 22.91 -3.76 -6.46
C VAL A 342 24.11 -4.53 -7.01
N ALA A 343 25.32 -4.03 -6.72
CA ALA A 343 26.59 -4.71 -7.00
C ALA A 343 27.55 -4.48 -5.82
N ALA A 344 28.74 -5.03 -5.87
CA ALA A 344 29.80 -4.69 -4.92
C ALA A 344 30.18 -3.20 -5.05
N PRO A 345 30.56 -2.51 -3.94
CA PRO A 345 30.95 -1.11 -4.00
C PRO A 345 32.14 -0.90 -4.92
N PRO A 346 32.25 0.28 -5.57
CA PRO A 346 33.38 0.59 -6.41
C PRO A 346 34.70 0.47 -5.61
N SER A 347 35.72 -0.18 -6.19
CA SER A 347 37.03 -0.28 -5.55
C SER A 347 37.64 1.11 -5.41
N ASN A 348 38.19 1.43 -4.25
CA ASN A 348 38.94 2.68 -3.99
C ASN A 348 40.27 2.81 -4.80
N ALA A 349 40.47 2.04 -5.87
CA ALA A 349 41.61 2.21 -6.72
C ALA A 349 41.50 3.58 -7.44
N PRO A 350 42.53 4.44 -7.37
CA PRO A 350 42.51 5.71 -8.08
C PRO A 350 42.28 5.44 -9.56
N ALA A 351 41.29 6.11 -10.15
CA ALA A 351 40.99 6.00 -11.57
C ALA A 351 42.27 6.25 -12.36
N ARG A 352 42.75 5.23 -13.07
CA ARG A 352 43.79 5.42 -14.07
C ARG A 352 43.24 6.41 -15.09
N SER A 353 43.75 7.65 -15.05
CA SER A 353 43.46 8.66 -16.04
C SER A 353 44.03 8.16 -17.40
N SER A 354 43.20 7.54 -18.19
CA SER A 354 43.48 7.33 -19.63
C SER A 354 43.32 8.67 -20.33
N ARG A 355 44.35 9.54 -20.23
CA ARG A 355 44.51 10.61 -21.19
C ARG A 355 44.83 9.97 -22.53
N PRO A 356 44.06 10.24 -23.57
CA PRO A 356 44.52 9.88 -24.93
C PRO A 356 45.79 10.68 -25.24
N LYS A 357 46.85 9.98 -25.55
CA LYS A 357 48.06 10.58 -26.12
C LYS A 357 47.64 11.27 -27.42
N ALA A 358 47.73 12.60 -27.45
CA ALA A 358 47.65 13.37 -28.65
C ALA A 358 48.81 12.88 -29.61
N ALA A 359 48.40 12.36 -30.76
CA ALA A 359 49.32 12.04 -31.81
C ALA A 359 49.87 13.36 -32.39
N GLU A 360 51.13 13.65 -32.16
CA GLU A 360 51.88 14.67 -32.87
C GLU A 360 51.93 14.29 -34.35
N ALA A 361 51.13 14.98 -35.16
CA ALA A 361 51.32 14.99 -36.60
C ALA A 361 52.53 15.88 -36.92
N LYS A 362 53.68 15.28 -37.20
CA LYS A 362 54.83 15.96 -37.87
C LYS A 362 54.42 16.32 -39.28
N ALA A 363 54.53 17.62 -39.57
CA ALA A 363 54.51 18.18 -40.89
C ALA A 363 55.71 17.66 -41.71
N ARG A 364 55.47 17.29 -42.94
CA ARG A 364 56.29 17.58 -44.14
C ARG A 364 55.36 17.68 -45.34
#